data_3981d6f6e7976afabd65e45d174a64d4
#
_entry.id   3981d6f6e7976afabd65e45d174a64d4
#
_cell.length_a   1.000
_cell.length_b   1.000
_cell.length_c   1.000
_cell.angle_alpha   90.00
_cell.angle_beta   90.00
_cell.angle_gamma   90.00
#
_symmetry.space_group_name_H-M   'P 1'
#
loop_
_entity.id
_entity.type
_entity.pdbx_description
1 polymer ?
#
loop_
_entity_poly.entity_id
_entity_poly.type
_entity_poly.pdbx_seq_one_letter_code
_entity_poly.pdbx_strand_id
1 'polypeptide(L)'
;MPVTIRRATIDDLLCMQNANLHNLPENYLFKYYMYHILSWPEASFVATTTDAGDESDSHMEELTTHRAAHAPTKQDPCYVRPGEKLVGYVLAKMNDDPAAQQAGTALNGHITSLSVMRTYRRMGLAEKLMRQALFALAEVYKAQYVSLHVRQSNRAALHLYRDTLEFEVLDVEKSYYLDGEDAYAMKKVLDTDELHPANFQRGQLKDDLECDLLQDLDAASASLQQGIQQIKV
;
A
#
# COMPACT_ATOMS: atom_id res chain seq x y z
N MET A 1 -6.93 -0.33 -16.55
CA MET A 1 -6.03 -1.49 -16.34
C MET A 1 -6.23 -1.99 -14.93
N PRO A 2 -6.49 -3.28 -14.72
CA PRO A 2 -6.63 -3.84 -13.37
C PRO A 2 -5.28 -3.79 -12.66
N VAL A 3 -5.30 -3.39 -11.37
CA VAL A 3 -4.11 -3.39 -10.51
C VAL A 3 -4.35 -4.36 -9.38
N THR A 4 -3.42 -5.29 -9.18
CA THR A 4 -3.43 -6.26 -8.11
C THR A 4 -2.45 -5.85 -7.03
N ILE A 5 -2.86 -5.92 -5.75
CA ILE A 5 -1.96 -5.75 -4.61
C ILE A 5 -1.72 -7.11 -4.00
N ARG A 6 -0.45 -7.46 -3.85
CA ARG A 6 0.01 -8.72 -3.25
C ARG A 6 1.25 -8.51 -2.39
N ARG A 7 1.59 -9.50 -1.58
CA ARG A 7 2.84 -9.50 -0.83
C ARG A 7 4.04 -9.41 -1.77
N ALA A 8 5.05 -8.68 -1.33
CA ALA A 8 6.32 -8.61 -2.03
C ALA A 8 7.10 -9.91 -1.85
N THR A 9 7.78 -10.33 -2.90
CA THR A 9 8.66 -11.50 -2.93
C THR A 9 10.07 -11.10 -3.35
N ILE A 10 11.00 -12.05 -3.33
CA ILE A 10 12.37 -11.82 -3.77
C ILE A 10 12.42 -11.42 -5.25
N ASP A 11 11.51 -11.94 -6.07
CA ASP A 11 11.43 -11.63 -7.51
C ASP A 11 11.09 -10.16 -7.78
N ASP A 12 10.43 -9.48 -6.84
CA ASP A 12 10.01 -8.09 -6.96
C ASP A 12 11.12 -7.07 -6.67
N LEU A 13 12.22 -7.50 -6.03
CA LEU A 13 13.22 -6.60 -5.45
C LEU A 13 13.85 -5.64 -6.47
N LEU A 14 14.17 -6.14 -7.67
CA LEU A 14 14.73 -5.30 -8.75
C LEU A 14 13.73 -4.25 -9.21
N CYS A 15 12.47 -4.64 -9.36
CA CYS A 15 11.40 -3.74 -9.76
C CYS A 15 11.09 -2.70 -8.69
N MET A 16 11.13 -3.09 -7.40
CA MET A 16 10.97 -2.16 -6.27
C MET A 16 12.11 -1.13 -6.24
N GLN A 17 13.36 -1.58 -6.37
CA GLN A 17 14.50 -0.68 -6.46
C GLN A 17 14.41 0.27 -7.66
N ASN A 18 14.03 -0.25 -8.83
CA ASN A 18 13.81 0.56 -10.01
C ASN A 18 12.71 1.62 -9.80
N ALA A 19 11.58 1.24 -9.20
CA ALA A 19 10.51 2.18 -8.86
C ALA A 19 10.96 3.24 -7.85
N ASN A 20 11.81 2.88 -6.88
CA ASN A 20 12.43 3.83 -5.95
C ASN A 20 13.30 4.84 -6.68
N LEU A 21 14.24 4.37 -7.50
CA LEU A 21 15.16 5.22 -8.27
C LEU A 21 14.46 6.26 -9.15
N HIS A 22 13.28 5.93 -9.67
CA HIS A 22 12.50 6.82 -10.52
C HIS A 22 11.63 7.84 -9.76
N ASN A 23 11.31 7.57 -8.49
CA ASN A 23 10.26 8.31 -7.80
C ASN A 23 10.71 9.03 -6.54
N LEU A 24 11.76 8.55 -5.88
CA LEU A 24 12.20 9.05 -4.58
C LEU A 24 13.66 9.49 -4.62
N PRO A 25 14.01 10.57 -3.92
CA PRO A 25 15.40 10.99 -3.78
C PRO A 25 16.20 10.05 -2.86
N GLU A 26 15.54 9.44 -1.86
CA GLU A 26 16.16 8.49 -0.94
C GLU A 26 16.26 7.11 -1.59
N ASN A 27 17.46 6.71 -1.97
CA ASN A 27 17.72 5.44 -2.62
C ASN A 27 18.43 4.48 -1.67
N TYR A 28 17.98 3.24 -1.66
CA TYR A 28 18.54 2.18 -0.83
C TYR A 28 19.33 1.17 -1.66
N LEU A 29 20.37 0.61 -1.05
CA LEU A 29 21.10 -0.50 -1.64
C LEU A 29 20.20 -1.74 -1.74
N PHE A 30 20.41 -2.58 -2.76
CA PHE A 30 19.62 -3.80 -3.00
C PHE A 30 19.53 -4.71 -1.78
N LYS A 31 20.63 -4.88 -1.03
CA LYS A 31 20.67 -5.65 0.21
C LYS A 31 19.67 -5.18 1.27
N TYR A 32 19.28 -3.91 1.24
CA TYR A 32 18.34 -3.34 2.20
C TYR A 32 16.91 -3.82 1.92
N TYR A 33 16.52 -3.85 0.65
CA TYR A 33 15.24 -4.45 0.25
C TYR A 33 15.19 -5.93 0.59
N MET A 34 16.28 -6.67 0.28
CA MET A 34 16.40 -8.09 0.59
C MET A 34 16.28 -8.36 2.09
N TYR A 35 16.92 -7.54 2.93
CA TYR A 35 16.81 -7.63 4.38
C TYR A 35 15.36 -7.52 4.86
N HIS A 36 14.58 -6.55 4.35
CA HIS A 36 13.17 -6.40 4.71
C HIS A 36 12.32 -7.61 4.33
N ILE A 37 12.44 -8.07 3.10
CA ILE A 37 11.64 -9.19 2.60
C ILE A 37 11.98 -10.50 3.29
N LEU A 38 13.24 -10.73 3.65
CA LEU A 38 13.65 -11.95 4.35
C LEU A 38 13.30 -11.92 5.84
N SER A 39 13.44 -10.77 6.49
CA SER A 39 13.19 -10.64 7.93
C SER A 39 11.70 -10.46 8.25
N TRP A 40 10.95 -9.75 7.41
CA TRP A 40 9.52 -9.48 7.62
C TRP A 40 8.72 -9.71 6.32
N PRO A 41 8.60 -10.96 5.86
CA PRO A 41 8.02 -11.29 4.55
C PRO A 41 6.54 -10.87 4.39
N GLU A 42 5.82 -10.73 5.50
CA GLU A 42 4.41 -10.35 5.50
C GLU A 42 4.17 -8.83 5.52
N ALA A 43 5.22 -8.02 5.79
CA ALA A 43 5.06 -6.60 6.06
C ALA A 43 5.09 -5.72 4.79
N SER A 44 5.63 -6.23 3.69
CA SER A 44 5.84 -5.47 2.47
C SER A 44 4.93 -5.94 1.33
N PHE A 45 4.41 -4.98 0.55
CA PHE A 45 3.46 -5.24 -0.53
C PHE A 45 3.85 -4.53 -1.81
N VAL A 46 3.45 -5.12 -2.93
CA VAL A 46 3.60 -4.55 -4.27
C VAL A 46 2.24 -4.41 -4.95
N ALA A 47 2.13 -3.39 -5.78
CA ALA A 47 1.04 -3.20 -6.70
C ALA A 47 1.55 -3.52 -8.11
N THR A 48 0.91 -4.45 -8.80
CA THR A 48 1.28 -4.89 -10.15
C THR A 48 0.08 -4.75 -11.09
N THR A 49 0.37 -4.53 -12.36
CA THR A 49 -0.64 -4.57 -13.42
C THR A 49 -0.21 -5.57 -14.49
N THR A 50 -1.17 -6.23 -15.11
CA THR A 50 -0.92 -7.03 -16.31
C THR A 50 -1.06 -6.11 -17.51
N ASP A 51 0.04 -5.81 -18.19
CA ASP A 51 -0.05 -5.31 -19.55
C ASP A 51 -0.47 -6.50 -20.42
N ALA A 52 -1.68 -6.45 -20.94
CA ALA A 52 -2.00 -7.23 -22.15
C ALA A 52 -1.04 -6.66 -23.20
N GLY A 53 -0.01 -7.44 -23.51
CA GLY A 53 1.07 -6.99 -24.38
C GLY A 53 0.50 -6.28 -25.58
N ASP A 54 1.02 -5.11 -25.84
CA ASP A 54 0.79 -4.45 -27.12
C ASP A 54 1.31 -5.44 -28.16
N GLU A 55 0.38 -6.11 -28.89
CA GLU A 55 0.72 -7.06 -29.96
C GLU A 55 1.55 -6.38 -31.07
N SER A 56 1.80 -5.08 -30.98
CA SER A 56 2.61 -4.30 -31.88
C SER A 56 4.11 -4.61 -31.80
N ASP A 57 4.62 -5.14 -30.67
CA ASP A 57 6.03 -5.51 -30.57
C ASP A 57 6.33 -6.94 -31.07
N SER A 58 5.32 -7.82 -31.20
CA SER A 58 5.52 -9.18 -31.70
C SER A 58 5.92 -9.25 -33.16
N HIS A 59 5.60 -8.21 -33.94
CA HIS A 59 5.99 -8.15 -35.39
C HIS A 59 7.44 -7.71 -35.62
N MET A 60 8.12 -7.12 -34.63
CA MET A 60 9.54 -6.75 -34.75
C MET A 60 10.49 -7.88 -34.32
N GLU A 61 10.03 -8.83 -33.49
CA GLU A 61 10.86 -9.98 -33.10
C GLU A 61 11.01 -11.03 -34.23
N GLU A 62 10.02 -11.18 -35.08
CA GLU A 62 10.07 -12.20 -36.15
C GLU A 62 11.09 -11.90 -37.27
N LEU A 63 11.49 -10.64 -37.42
CA LEU A 63 12.50 -10.22 -38.42
C LEU A 63 13.95 -10.29 -37.92
N THR A 64 14.19 -10.52 -36.62
CA THR A 64 15.54 -10.56 -36.03
C THR A 64 16.02 -11.96 -35.63
N THR A 65 15.23 -13.02 -35.84
CA THR A 65 15.52 -14.39 -35.40
C THR A 65 16.70 -15.09 -36.12
N HIS A 66 17.37 -14.43 -37.07
CA HIS A 66 18.53 -15.01 -37.73
C HIS A 66 19.89 -14.45 -37.29
N ARG A 67 19.95 -13.60 -36.24
CA ARG A 67 21.25 -13.11 -35.80
C ARG A 67 21.27 -12.94 -34.26
N ALA A 68 22.05 -13.78 -33.64
CA ALA A 68 22.49 -13.71 -32.26
C ALA A 68 21.79 -14.64 -31.24
N ALA A 69 22.21 -15.88 -31.25
CA ALA A 69 21.88 -16.88 -30.23
C ALA A 69 22.54 -16.66 -28.85
N HIS A 70 23.02 -15.48 -28.46
CA HIS A 70 23.66 -15.24 -27.15
C HIS A 70 23.74 -13.76 -26.74
N ALA A 71 22.77 -12.91 -27.08
CA ALA A 71 22.66 -11.65 -26.36
C ALA A 71 21.71 -11.84 -25.17
N PRO A 72 22.09 -11.53 -23.91
CA PRO A 72 21.13 -11.48 -22.81
C PRO A 72 20.07 -10.45 -23.18
N THR A 73 18.85 -10.90 -23.38
CA THR A 73 17.69 -9.99 -23.53
C THR A 73 17.69 -9.11 -22.29
N LYS A 74 17.89 -7.81 -22.47
CA LYS A 74 17.80 -6.85 -21.38
C LYS A 74 16.37 -6.90 -20.86
N GLN A 75 16.18 -7.62 -19.75
CA GLN A 75 14.90 -7.66 -19.08
C GLN A 75 14.61 -6.24 -18.57
N ASP A 76 13.48 -5.69 -19.00
CA ASP A 76 13.05 -4.37 -18.51
C ASP A 76 12.83 -4.46 -16.99
N PRO A 77 13.55 -3.66 -16.17
CA PRO A 77 13.47 -3.72 -14.72
C PRO A 77 12.10 -3.28 -14.16
N CYS A 78 11.17 -2.84 -14.99
CA CYS A 78 9.79 -2.58 -14.60
C CYS A 78 8.96 -3.86 -14.51
N TYR A 79 9.36 -4.93 -15.15
CA TYR A 79 8.60 -6.18 -15.21
C TYR A 79 9.17 -7.21 -14.24
N VAL A 80 8.31 -7.73 -13.36
CA VAL A 80 8.64 -8.83 -12.45
C VAL A 80 8.71 -10.15 -13.22
N ARG A 81 7.73 -10.34 -14.11
CA ARG A 81 7.58 -11.48 -15.01
C ARG A 81 7.06 -10.97 -16.37
N PRO A 82 7.17 -11.77 -17.43
CA PRO A 82 6.54 -11.40 -18.69
C PRO A 82 5.07 -11.02 -18.50
N GLY A 83 4.72 -9.78 -18.90
CA GLY A 83 3.37 -9.24 -18.78
C GLY A 83 2.97 -8.73 -17.39
N GLU A 84 3.77 -8.91 -16.32
CA GLU A 84 3.49 -8.36 -14.98
C GLU A 84 4.43 -7.20 -14.65
N LYS A 85 3.89 -5.99 -14.68
CA LYS A 85 4.61 -4.74 -14.41
C LYS A 85 4.36 -4.24 -13.00
N LEU A 86 5.43 -3.90 -12.27
CA LEU A 86 5.33 -3.27 -10.96
C LEU A 86 5.01 -1.77 -11.11
N VAL A 87 3.96 -1.32 -10.43
CA VAL A 87 3.49 0.08 -10.49
C VAL A 87 3.53 0.80 -9.14
N GLY A 88 3.80 0.08 -8.05
CA GLY A 88 3.99 0.66 -6.73
C GLY A 88 4.41 -0.37 -5.70
N TYR A 89 4.89 0.09 -4.56
CA TYR A 89 5.25 -0.76 -3.44
C TYR A 89 5.20 -0.01 -2.11
N VAL A 90 5.08 -0.76 -1.02
CA VAL A 90 5.36 -0.33 0.34
C VAL A 90 6.39 -1.26 0.95
N LEU A 91 7.41 -0.70 1.59
CA LEU A 91 8.45 -1.41 2.31
C LEU A 91 8.32 -1.11 3.79
N ALA A 92 8.07 -2.15 4.59
CA ALA A 92 7.83 -2.02 6.02
C ALA A 92 8.65 -3.05 6.81
N LYS A 93 8.87 -2.78 8.09
CA LYS A 93 9.60 -3.65 9.02
C LYS A 93 9.07 -3.50 10.43
N MET A 94 9.44 -4.42 11.31
CA MET A 94 9.39 -4.19 12.76
C MET A 94 10.63 -3.41 13.19
N ASN A 95 10.50 -2.66 14.28
CA ASN A 95 11.68 -2.06 14.89
C ASN A 95 12.53 -3.15 15.53
N ASP A 96 13.76 -3.25 15.09
CA ASP A 96 14.75 -4.24 15.48
C ASP A 96 15.80 -3.68 16.45
N ASP A 97 15.54 -2.53 17.07
CA ASP A 97 16.42 -1.97 18.09
C ASP A 97 16.46 -2.87 19.35
N PRO A 98 17.61 -3.52 19.65
CA PRO A 98 17.75 -4.40 20.80
C PRO A 98 17.49 -3.68 22.14
N ALA A 99 17.76 -2.39 22.21
CA ALA A 99 17.54 -1.61 23.43
C ALA A 99 16.05 -1.39 23.69
N ALA A 100 15.26 -1.17 22.64
CA ALA A 100 13.81 -1.03 22.74
C ALA A 100 13.14 -2.37 23.14
N GLN A 101 13.64 -3.49 22.60
CA GLN A 101 13.14 -4.83 22.93
C GLN A 101 13.44 -5.22 24.39
N GLN A 102 14.64 -4.90 24.91
CA GLN A 102 15.02 -5.18 26.30
C GLN A 102 14.29 -4.32 27.31
N ALA A 103 13.90 -3.10 26.93
CA ALA A 103 13.15 -2.18 27.80
C ALA A 103 11.67 -2.56 27.96
N GLY A 104 11.19 -3.63 27.31
CA GLY A 104 9.76 -3.99 27.32
C GLY A 104 8.89 -2.93 26.64
N THR A 105 9.47 -2.14 25.77
CA THR A 105 8.77 -1.09 25.03
C THR A 105 7.78 -1.74 24.06
N ALA A 106 6.65 -1.09 23.83
CA ALA A 106 5.62 -1.55 22.93
C ALA A 106 6.19 -1.91 21.56
N LEU A 107 5.82 -3.07 21.04
CA LEU A 107 6.24 -3.52 19.69
C LEU A 107 5.77 -2.51 18.65
N ASN A 108 6.70 -2.02 17.86
CA ASN A 108 6.38 -1.04 16.83
C ASN A 108 6.89 -1.43 15.46
N GLY A 109 6.05 -1.16 14.46
CA GLY A 109 6.41 -1.22 13.06
C GLY A 109 6.99 0.10 12.56
N HIS A 110 7.64 0.05 11.42
CA HIS A 110 8.16 1.21 10.72
C HIS A 110 7.93 1.10 9.23
N ILE A 111 7.38 2.16 8.62
CA ILE A 111 7.27 2.27 7.17
C ILE A 111 8.53 2.94 6.65
N THR A 112 9.31 2.16 5.92
CA THR A 112 10.61 2.60 5.41
C THR A 112 10.48 3.36 4.09
N SER A 113 9.60 2.87 3.20
CA SER A 113 9.46 3.45 1.87
C SER A 113 8.09 3.16 1.27
N LEU A 114 7.53 4.13 0.59
CA LEU A 114 6.28 4.01 -0.18
C LEU A 114 6.46 4.72 -1.51
N SER A 115 6.23 4.02 -2.60
CA SER A 115 6.36 4.59 -3.93
C SER A 115 5.26 4.09 -4.86
N VAL A 116 4.73 5.00 -5.69
CA VAL A 116 3.79 4.69 -6.78
C VAL A 116 4.28 5.37 -8.04
N MET A 117 4.38 4.62 -9.13
CA MET A 117 4.80 5.10 -10.44
C MET A 117 3.91 6.25 -10.88
N ARG A 118 4.50 7.27 -11.50
CA ARG A 118 3.86 8.56 -11.79
C ARG A 118 2.53 8.42 -12.54
N THR A 119 2.49 7.52 -13.53
CA THR A 119 1.30 7.27 -14.36
C THR A 119 0.16 6.58 -13.62
N TYR A 120 0.44 5.98 -12.46
CA TYR A 120 -0.53 5.24 -11.62
C TYR A 120 -0.90 5.99 -10.34
N ARG A 121 -0.44 7.24 -10.18
CA ARG A 121 -0.81 8.08 -9.04
C ARG A 121 -2.26 8.54 -9.14
N ARG A 122 -2.84 8.98 -8.01
CA ARG A 122 -4.23 9.47 -7.89
C ARG A 122 -5.30 8.40 -8.11
N MET A 123 -4.93 7.11 -8.00
CA MET A 123 -5.82 5.94 -8.10
C MET A 123 -6.03 5.24 -6.73
N GLY A 124 -5.68 5.88 -5.62
CA GLY A 124 -5.79 5.31 -4.28
C GLY A 124 -4.78 4.19 -3.97
N LEU A 125 -3.80 3.90 -4.85
CA LEU A 125 -2.87 2.77 -4.67
C LEU A 125 -1.98 2.94 -3.44
N ALA A 126 -1.50 4.14 -3.16
CA ALA A 126 -0.67 4.40 -1.99
C ALA A 126 -1.42 4.10 -0.68
N GLU A 127 -2.67 4.52 -0.58
CA GLU A 127 -3.55 4.23 0.56
C GLU A 127 -3.78 2.72 0.70
N LYS A 128 -4.14 2.03 -0.38
CA LYS A 128 -4.38 0.58 -0.36
C LYS A 128 -3.14 -0.21 0.04
N LEU A 129 -1.96 0.16 -0.48
CA LEU A 129 -0.69 -0.44 -0.09
C LEU A 129 -0.39 -0.23 1.41
N MET A 130 -0.58 1.00 1.90
CA MET A 130 -0.38 1.32 3.32
C MET A 130 -1.32 0.52 4.22
N ARG A 131 -2.62 0.49 3.92
CA ARG A 131 -3.60 -0.26 4.72
C ARG A 131 -3.25 -1.75 4.81
N GLN A 132 -2.79 -2.36 3.73
CA GLN A 132 -2.32 -3.76 3.75
C GLN A 132 -1.09 -3.95 4.65
N ALA A 133 -0.11 -3.05 4.58
CA ALA A 133 1.08 -3.11 5.43
C ALA A 133 0.74 -2.88 6.91
N LEU A 134 -0.10 -1.89 7.22
CA LEU A 134 -0.54 -1.60 8.59
C LEU A 134 -1.29 -2.79 9.21
N PHE A 135 -2.21 -3.40 8.44
CA PHE A 135 -2.93 -4.59 8.88
C PHE A 135 -1.99 -5.77 9.12
N ALA A 136 -1.05 -6.04 8.22
CA ALA A 136 -0.08 -7.11 8.37
C ALA A 136 0.85 -6.90 9.58
N LEU A 137 1.30 -5.67 9.83
CA LEU A 137 2.10 -5.34 11.00
C LEU A 137 1.32 -5.55 12.30
N ALA A 138 0.03 -5.19 12.34
CA ALA A 138 -0.83 -5.41 13.50
C ALA A 138 -1.17 -6.89 13.69
N GLU A 139 -1.63 -7.57 12.63
CA GLU A 139 -2.16 -8.93 12.73
C GLU A 139 -1.06 -9.98 12.88
N VAL A 140 -0.02 -9.92 12.05
CA VAL A 140 1.04 -10.93 12.03
C VAL A 140 2.11 -10.66 13.07
N TYR A 141 2.59 -9.41 13.13
CA TYR A 141 3.72 -9.04 13.99
C TYR A 141 3.31 -8.45 15.32
N LYS A 142 1.99 -8.28 15.55
CA LYS A 142 1.41 -7.73 16.80
C LYS A 142 1.99 -6.35 17.16
N ALA A 143 2.31 -5.55 16.15
CA ALA A 143 2.74 -4.17 16.35
C ALA A 143 1.60 -3.36 16.97
N GLN A 144 1.89 -2.62 18.01
CA GLN A 144 0.92 -1.76 18.70
C GLN A 144 0.80 -0.40 18.02
N TYR A 145 1.85 0.05 17.36
CA TYR A 145 1.86 1.27 16.56
C TYR A 145 2.86 1.17 15.42
N VAL A 146 2.72 2.06 14.46
CA VAL A 146 3.65 2.21 13.34
C VAL A 146 4.15 3.64 13.28
N SER A 147 5.44 3.79 12.98
CA SER A 147 6.09 5.09 12.77
C SER A 147 6.56 5.25 11.33
N LEU A 148 6.72 6.49 10.91
CA LEU A 148 7.33 6.86 9.65
C LEU A 148 7.94 8.26 9.72
N HIS A 149 8.82 8.57 8.76
CA HIS A 149 9.34 9.91 8.54
C HIS A 149 8.90 10.42 7.17
N VAL A 150 8.54 11.67 7.09
CA VAL A 150 8.11 12.31 5.85
C VAL A 150 8.69 13.72 5.74
N ARG A 151 9.19 14.07 4.55
CA ARG A 151 9.68 15.43 4.25
C ARG A 151 8.60 16.47 4.50
N GLN A 152 8.95 17.57 5.13
CA GLN A 152 8.01 18.68 5.39
C GLN A 152 7.43 19.25 4.09
N SER A 153 8.20 19.26 3.02
CA SER A 153 7.76 19.75 1.70
C SER A 153 6.81 18.80 0.97
N ASN A 154 6.74 17.51 1.35
CA ASN A 154 5.94 16.50 0.65
C ASN A 154 4.46 16.55 1.04
N ARG A 155 3.76 17.59 0.54
CA ARG A 155 2.33 17.83 0.84
C ARG A 155 1.43 16.65 0.46
N ALA A 156 1.74 15.93 -0.62
CA ALA A 156 0.93 14.80 -1.06
C ALA A 156 1.02 13.61 -0.09
N ALA A 157 2.23 13.32 0.41
CA ALA A 157 2.42 12.28 1.42
C ALA A 157 1.83 12.70 2.78
N LEU A 158 1.98 13.97 3.17
CA LEU A 158 1.36 14.50 4.39
C LEU A 158 -0.16 14.37 4.37
N HIS A 159 -0.80 14.69 3.24
CA HIS A 159 -2.24 14.49 3.08
C HIS A 159 -2.63 13.02 3.23
N LEU A 160 -1.87 12.10 2.62
CA LEU A 160 -2.11 10.67 2.78
C LEU A 160 -1.98 10.21 4.23
N TYR A 161 -0.86 10.57 4.88
CA TYR A 161 -0.58 10.06 6.22
C TYR A 161 -1.46 10.71 7.29
N ARG A 162 -1.55 12.04 7.30
CA ARG A 162 -2.29 12.77 8.32
C ARG A 162 -3.80 12.74 8.11
N ASP A 163 -4.25 13.06 6.88
CA ASP A 163 -5.68 13.35 6.64
C ASP A 163 -6.46 12.09 6.22
N THR A 164 -5.80 11.10 5.56
CA THR A 164 -6.46 9.88 5.10
C THR A 164 -6.21 8.69 6.02
N LEU A 165 -4.98 8.53 6.52
CA LEU A 165 -4.58 7.40 7.36
C LEU A 165 -4.49 7.75 8.85
N GLU A 166 -4.73 9.02 9.22
CA GLU A 166 -4.81 9.50 10.60
C GLU A 166 -3.54 9.25 11.42
N PHE A 167 -2.37 9.45 10.80
CA PHE A 167 -1.11 9.50 11.53
C PHE A 167 -0.97 10.82 12.26
N GLU A 168 -0.53 10.78 13.52
CA GLU A 168 -0.20 11.93 14.32
C GLU A 168 1.25 12.36 14.11
N VAL A 169 1.50 13.67 14.08
CA VAL A 169 2.86 14.22 14.08
C VAL A 169 3.35 14.22 15.53
N LEU A 170 4.44 13.50 15.79
CA LEU A 170 5.06 13.45 17.11
C LEU A 170 6.09 14.55 17.30
N ASP A 171 6.97 14.73 16.31
CA ASP A 171 8.09 15.65 16.38
C ASP A 171 8.54 16.11 15.00
N VAL A 172 9.42 17.11 15.00
CA VAL A 172 10.11 17.62 13.80
C VAL A 172 11.61 17.35 13.93
N GLU A 173 12.09 16.36 13.20
CA GLU A 173 13.50 16.03 13.17
C GLU A 173 14.25 16.97 12.22
N LYS A 174 15.12 17.79 12.80
CA LYS A 174 15.89 18.81 12.08
C LYS A 174 17.00 18.19 11.24
N SER A 175 17.10 18.66 9.98
CA SER A 175 18.13 18.19 9.04
C SER A 175 18.19 16.67 8.91
N TYR A 176 17.05 16.01 8.91
CA TYR A 176 16.93 14.56 8.85
C TYR A 176 17.42 13.99 7.52
N TYR A 177 17.10 14.65 6.42
CA TYR A 177 17.50 14.22 5.09
C TYR A 177 18.90 14.74 4.72
N LEU A 178 19.58 14.05 3.80
CA LEU A 178 20.95 14.37 3.38
C LEU A 178 21.09 15.79 2.80
N ASP A 179 20.04 16.33 2.24
CA ASP A 179 19.98 17.70 1.71
C ASP A 179 19.68 18.76 2.78
N GLY A 180 19.56 18.34 4.05
CA GLY A 180 19.29 19.20 5.19
C GLY A 180 17.81 19.53 5.41
N GLU A 181 16.89 18.92 4.65
CA GLU A 181 15.46 19.11 4.88
C GLU A 181 15.01 18.43 6.18
N ASP A 182 14.11 19.08 6.90
CA ASP A 182 13.49 18.56 8.11
C ASP A 182 12.46 17.46 7.78
N ALA A 183 12.26 16.53 8.70
CA ALA A 183 11.23 15.51 8.62
C ALA A 183 10.18 15.67 9.72
N TYR A 184 8.93 15.36 9.41
CA TYR A 184 7.95 15.02 10.43
C TYR A 184 8.11 13.55 10.83
N ALA A 185 8.37 13.30 12.10
CA ALA A 185 8.22 11.99 12.71
C ALA A 185 6.74 11.76 13.02
N MET A 186 6.14 10.75 12.40
CA MET A 186 4.70 10.48 12.52
C MET A 186 4.46 9.08 13.08
N LYS A 187 3.34 8.92 13.79
CA LYS A 187 2.93 7.68 14.44
C LYS A 187 1.44 7.44 14.24
N LYS A 188 1.07 6.17 14.08
CA LYS A 188 -0.31 5.70 14.18
C LYS A 188 -0.37 4.52 15.13
N VAL A 189 -1.29 4.56 16.10
CA VAL A 189 -1.66 3.39 16.90
C VAL A 189 -2.47 2.44 16.01
N LEU A 190 -2.24 1.15 16.14
CA LEU A 190 -2.87 0.14 15.31
C LEU A 190 -4.00 -0.53 16.09
N ASP A 191 -5.18 -0.53 15.50
CA ASP A 191 -6.31 -1.34 15.90
C ASP A 191 -6.61 -2.34 14.77
N THR A 192 -6.51 -3.64 15.10
CA THR A 192 -6.69 -4.72 14.12
C THR A 192 -8.12 -4.74 13.55
N ASP A 193 -9.12 -4.43 14.38
CA ASP A 193 -10.52 -4.46 13.98
C ASP A 193 -10.82 -3.31 13.01
N GLU A 194 -10.27 -2.11 13.26
CA GLU A 194 -10.39 -0.96 12.37
C GLU A 194 -9.68 -1.19 11.02
N LEU A 195 -8.49 -1.81 11.07
CA LEU A 195 -7.64 -2.02 9.91
C LEU A 195 -8.06 -3.23 9.04
N HIS A 196 -9.07 -3.99 9.44
CA HIS A 196 -9.46 -5.19 8.74
C HIS A 196 -9.88 -4.89 7.28
N PRO A 197 -9.30 -5.57 6.28
CA PRO A 197 -9.54 -5.28 4.87
C PRO A 197 -11.02 -5.30 4.45
N ALA A 198 -11.85 -6.08 5.12
CA ALA A 198 -13.28 -6.13 4.85
C ALA A 198 -14.00 -4.78 5.11
N ASN A 199 -13.47 -3.96 6.03
CA ASN A 199 -14.06 -2.65 6.34
C ASN A 199 -13.91 -1.66 5.18
N PHE A 200 -12.87 -1.84 4.34
CA PHE A 200 -12.58 -0.96 3.20
C PHE A 200 -13.19 -1.44 1.89
N GLN A 201 -13.60 -2.70 1.81
CA GLN A 201 -14.32 -3.25 0.65
C GLN A 201 -15.81 -2.95 0.71
N ARG A 202 -16.37 -2.78 1.91
CA ARG A 202 -17.80 -2.53 2.14
C ARG A 202 -18.21 -1.06 2.10
N GLY A 203 -17.25 -0.11 2.18
CA GLY A 203 -17.54 1.31 2.35
C GLY A 203 -18.34 1.97 1.22
N GLN A 204 -18.38 1.38 0.01
CA GLN A 204 -19.21 1.88 -1.10
C GLN A 204 -20.54 1.11 -1.26
N LEU A 205 -20.62 -0.12 -0.75
CA LEU A 205 -21.85 -0.96 -0.83
C LEU A 205 -22.73 -0.85 0.41
N LYS A 206 -22.18 -0.40 1.54
CA LYS A 206 -22.91 -0.33 2.80
C LYS A 206 -23.85 0.87 2.87
N ASP A 207 -23.42 2.03 2.37
CA ASP A 207 -24.24 3.25 2.42
C ASP A 207 -25.47 3.16 1.50
N ASP A 208 -25.34 2.52 0.33
CA ASP A 208 -26.46 2.42 -0.61
C ASP A 208 -27.45 1.31 -0.24
N LEU A 209 -26.98 0.14 0.21
CA LEU A 209 -27.83 -1.01 0.52
C LEU A 209 -28.48 -0.96 1.92
N GLU A 210 -27.80 -0.44 2.95
CA GLU A 210 -28.40 -0.28 4.29
C GLU A 210 -29.43 0.87 4.30
N CYS A 211 -29.19 1.92 3.52
CA CYS A 211 -30.15 3.03 3.40
C CYS A 211 -31.44 2.57 2.69
N ASP A 212 -31.33 1.83 1.61
CA ASP A 212 -32.49 1.32 0.87
C ASP A 212 -33.27 0.24 1.67
N LEU A 213 -32.57 -0.69 2.35
CA LEU A 213 -33.21 -1.72 3.15
C LEU A 213 -33.92 -1.15 4.40
N LEU A 214 -33.35 -0.13 5.04
CA LEU A 214 -33.98 0.52 6.19
C LEU A 214 -35.21 1.34 5.75
N GLN A 215 -35.16 2.04 4.62
CA GLN A 215 -36.30 2.78 4.09
C GLN A 215 -37.44 1.84 3.67
N ASP A 216 -37.13 0.70 3.06
CA ASP A 216 -38.09 -0.32 2.70
C ASP A 216 -38.76 -0.98 3.93
N LEU A 217 -38.02 -1.23 5.00
CA LEU A 217 -38.54 -1.78 6.26
C LEU A 217 -39.41 -0.76 6.99
N ASP A 218 -39.04 0.52 7.00
CA ASP A 218 -39.85 1.58 7.61
C ASP A 218 -41.13 1.83 6.81
N ALA A 219 -41.08 1.78 5.48
CA ALA A 219 -42.27 1.88 4.63
C ALA A 219 -43.25 0.68 4.79
N ALA A 220 -42.69 -0.54 4.91
CA ALA A 220 -43.46 -1.74 5.16
C ALA A 220 -44.10 -1.75 6.56
N SER A 221 -43.41 -1.29 7.58
CA SER A 221 -43.94 -1.18 8.94
C SER A 221 -45.03 -0.13 9.07
N ALA A 222 -44.88 1.02 8.37
CA ALA A 222 -45.90 2.07 8.34
C ALA A 222 -47.20 1.60 7.64
N SER A 223 -47.12 0.84 6.53
CA SER A 223 -48.26 0.30 5.83
C SER A 223 -48.97 -0.78 6.62
N LEU A 224 -48.26 -1.60 7.40
CA LEU A 224 -48.86 -2.57 8.31
C LEU A 224 -49.60 -1.89 9.46
N GLN A 225 -49.08 -0.83 10.04
CA GLN A 225 -49.76 -0.07 11.10
C GLN A 225 -51.04 0.61 10.60
N GLN A 226 -51.03 1.14 9.38
CA GLN A 226 -52.26 1.70 8.76
C GLN A 226 -53.32 0.65 8.46
N GLY A 227 -52.93 -0.56 8.01
CA GLY A 227 -53.83 -1.68 7.79
C GLY A 227 -54.50 -2.18 9.06
N ILE A 228 -53.81 -2.22 10.20
CA ILE A 228 -54.35 -2.63 11.51
C ILE A 228 -55.33 -1.60 12.05
N GLN A 229 -55.15 -0.30 11.80
CA GLN A 229 -56.09 0.73 12.23
C GLN A 229 -57.41 0.69 11.45
N GLN A 230 -57.42 0.26 10.18
CA GLN A 230 -58.60 0.15 9.37
C GLN A 230 -59.50 -1.10 9.70
N ILE A 231 -58.94 -2.06 10.41
CA ILE A 231 -59.69 -3.28 10.82
C ILE A 231 -60.36 -3.09 12.20
N LYS A 232 -60.08 -2.02 12.91
CA LYS A 232 -60.67 -1.72 14.26
C LYS A 232 -61.81 -0.73 14.27
N VAL A 233 -62.50 -0.51 13.14
CA VAL A 233 -63.76 0.28 13.05
C VAL A 233 -64.95 -0.64 12.88
#